data_7dc4414022d6d92bb127b07d2349aef9
#
_entry.id   7dc4414022d6d92bb127b07d2349aef9
#
_cell.length_a   1.000
_cell.length_b   1.000
_cell.length_c   1.000
_cell.angle_alpha   90.00
_cell.angle_beta   90.00
_cell.angle_gamma   90.00
#
_symmetry.space_group_name_H-M   'P 1'
#
loop_
_entity.id
_entity.type
_entity.pdbx_description
1 polymer ?
#
loop_
_entity_poly.entity_id
_entity_poly.type
_entity_poly.pdbx_seq_one_letter_code
_entity_poly.pdbx_strand_id
1 'polypeptide(L)' 'MNHRELAEEIRKNHGLSWAESSRILETVIETIREQLKQGHLVRLRNFGTFQARKSHGKIRAKFNASKNFFLSYR' A
#
# COMPACT_ATOMS: atom_id res chain seq x y z
N MET A 1 6.74 -8.33 -9.46
CA MET A 1 5.73 -8.95 -8.57
C MET A 1 4.39 -8.28 -8.80
N ASN A 2 3.31 -9.04 -8.87
CA ASN A 2 1.99 -8.51 -9.10
C ASN A 2 1.10 -8.78 -7.88
N HIS A 3 -0.18 -8.38 -8.00
CA HIS A 3 -1.16 -8.54 -6.91
C HIS A 3 -1.24 -10.00 -6.43
N ARG A 4 -1.32 -10.93 -7.36
CA ARG A 4 -1.46 -12.35 -7.04
C ARG A 4 -0.26 -12.87 -6.27
N GLU A 5 0.93 -12.50 -6.71
CA GLU A 5 2.17 -12.93 -6.07
C GLU A 5 2.33 -12.31 -4.68
N LEU A 6 1.93 -11.05 -4.55
CA LEU A 6 1.99 -10.39 -3.26
C LEU A 6 1.01 -11.04 -2.26
N ALA A 7 -0.21 -11.35 -2.72
CA ALA A 7 -1.17 -12.06 -1.89
C ALA A 7 -0.66 -13.43 -1.47
N GLU A 8 0.09 -14.10 -2.36
CA GLU A 8 0.66 -15.39 -2.05
C GLU A 8 1.70 -15.30 -0.93
N GLU A 9 2.51 -14.24 -0.92
CA GLU A 9 3.47 -14.03 0.16
C GLU A 9 2.77 -13.77 1.49
N ILE A 10 1.68 -13.03 1.47
CA ILE A 10 0.88 -12.80 2.68
C ILE A 10 0.33 -14.13 3.19
N ARG A 11 -0.19 -14.94 2.29
CA ARG A 11 -0.74 -16.26 2.63
C ARG A 11 0.31 -17.12 3.35
N LYS A 12 1.51 -17.19 2.77
CA LYS A 12 2.57 -18.02 3.33
C LYS A 12 2.97 -17.58 4.73
N ASN A 13 3.05 -16.27 4.93
CA ASN A 13 3.55 -15.73 6.20
C ASN A 13 2.54 -15.81 7.33
N HIS A 14 1.27 -15.97 7.02
CA HIS A 14 0.22 -15.92 8.05
C HIS A 14 -0.68 -17.14 8.09
N GLY A 15 -0.38 -18.14 7.28
CA GLY A 15 -1.16 -19.38 7.29
C GLY A 15 -2.61 -19.17 6.85
N LEU A 16 -2.85 -18.21 5.98
CA LEU A 16 -4.20 -17.90 5.51
C LEU A 16 -4.48 -18.64 4.20
N SER A 17 -5.75 -18.66 3.80
CA SER A 17 -6.10 -19.11 2.47
C SER A 17 -5.75 -18.02 1.47
N TRP A 18 -5.65 -18.42 0.19
CA TRP A 18 -5.37 -17.44 -0.86
C TRP A 18 -6.48 -16.38 -0.93
N ALA A 19 -7.73 -16.82 -0.81
CA ALA A 19 -8.87 -15.90 -0.88
C ALA A 19 -8.82 -14.87 0.26
N GLU A 20 -8.48 -15.30 1.46
CA GLU A 20 -8.36 -14.39 2.60
C GLU A 20 -7.22 -13.40 2.39
N SER A 21 -6.08 -13.89 1.93
CA SER A 21 -4.91 -13.04 1.70
C SER A 21 -5.19 -12.00 0.62
N SER A 22 -5.86 -12.41 -0.45
CA SER A 22 -6.23 -11.51 -1.52
C SER A 22 -7.18 -10.43 -1.04
N ARG A 23 -8.17 -10.79 -0.21
CA ARG A 23 -9.10 -9.82 0.34
C ARG A 23 -8.41 -8.83 1.27
N ILE A 24 -7.48 -9.31 2.09
CA ILE A 24 -6.73 -8.42 2.98
C ILE A 24 -5.93 -7.41 2.15
N LEU A 25 -5.25 -7.89 1.13
CA LEU A 25 -4.47 -7.01 0.26
C LEU A 25 -5.37 -5.98 -0.43
N GLU A 26 -6.53 -6.41 -0.93
CA GLU A 26 -7.48 -5.50 -1.55
C GLU A 26 -7.98 -4.44 -0.56
N THR A 27 -8.22 -4.84 0.68
CA THR A 27 -8.65 -3.91 1.72
C THR A 27 -7.58 -2.85 1.98
N VAL A 28 -6.31 -3.25 2.04
CA VAL A 28 -5.22 -2.30 2.23
C VAL A 28 -5.19 -1.29 1.06
N ILE A 29 -5.25 -1.80 -0.16
CA ILE A 29 -5.21 -0.96 -1.36
C ILE A 29 -6.41 0.00 -1.39
N GLU A 30 -7.61 -0.50 -1.15
CA GLU A 30 -8.81 0.33 -1.19
C GLU A 30 -8.82 1.37 -0.06
N THR A 31 -8.33 1.00 1.11
CA THR A 31 -8.26 1.94 2.22
C THR A 31 -7.31 3.09 1.91
N ILE A 32 -6.15 2.77 1.35
CA ILE A 32 -5.19 3.80 0.94
C ILE A 32 -5.83 4.70 -0.11
N ARG A 33 -6.44 4.10 -1.14
CA ARG A 33 -7.07 4.86 -2.22
C ARG A 33 -8.15 5.80 -1.70
N GLU A 34 -8.99 5.31 -0.80
CA GLU A 34 -10.09 6.11 -0.26
C GLU A 34 -9.57 7.28 0.58
N GLN A 35 -8.55 7.05 1.39
CA GLN A 35 -7.95 8.12 2.19
C GLN A 35 -7.35 9.20 1.29
N LEU A 36 -6.69 8.80 0.22
CA LEU A 36 -6.11 9.75 -0.72
C LEU A 36 -7.19 10.55 -1.44
N LYS A 37 -8.31 9.93 -1.77
CA LYS A 37 -9.43 10.63 -2.38
C LYS A 37 -9.97 11.72 -1.47
N GLN A 38 -9.92 11.51 -0.16
CA GLN A 38 -10.39 12.47 0.83
C GLN A 38 -9.35 13.55 1.13
N GLY A 39 -8.18 13.48 0.51
CA GLY A 39 -7.13 14.46 0.70
C GLY A 39 -6.22 14.17 1.87
N HIS A 40 -6.30 12.98 2.45
CA HIS A 40 -5.45 12.60 3.57
C HIS A 40 -4.17 11.97 3.09
N LEU A 41 -3.09 12.17 3.86
CA LEU A 41 -1.85 11.42 3.66
C LEU A 41 -1.99 10.05 4.31
N VAL A 42 -1.34 9.06 3.72
CA VAL A 42 -1.24 7.73 4.34
C VAL A 42 0.23 7.46 4.61
N ARG A 43 0.62 7.53 5.87
CA ARG A 43 2.01 7.36 6.27
C ARG A 43 2.19 6.01 6.91
N LEU A 44 3.09 5.21 6.35
CA LEU A 44 3.41 3.89 6.88
C LEU A 44 4.82 3.94 7.44
N ARG A 45 4.94 3.56 8.72
CA ARG A 45 6.20 3.64 9.44
C ARG A 45 7.30 2.85 8.75
N ASN A 46 8.45 3.49 8.57
CA ASN A 46 9.64 2.90 7.95
C ASN A 46 9.42 2.44 6.51
N PHE A 47 8.34 2.85 5.90
CA PHE A 47 8.04 2.49 4.52
C PHE A 47 7.95 3.74 3.66
N GLY A 48 7.00 4.61 3.94
CA GLY A 48 6.87 5.83 3.18
C GLY A 48 5.50 6.44 3.35
N THR A 49 5.24 7.45 2.53
CA THR A 49 4.01 8.20 2.58
C THR A 49 3.36 8.23 1.21
N PHE A 50 2.09 7.88 1.16
CA PHE A 50 1.28 8.04 -0.05
C PHE A 50 0.54 9.36 0.04
N GLN A 51 0.44 10.07 -1.07
CA GLN A 51 -0.32 11.31 -1.14
C GLN A 51 -0.94 11.44 -2.52
N ALA A 52 -2.00 12.23 -2.61
CA ALA A 52 -2.62 12.54 -3.87
C ALA A 52 -2.19 13.94 -4.29
N ARG A 53 -1.93 14.12 -5.57
CA ARG A 53 -1.60 15.40 -6.15
C ARG A 53 -2.60 15.74 -7.23
N LYS A 54 -3.10 16.96 -7.22
CA LYS A 54 -3.93 17.48 -8.30
C LYS A 54 -3.06 18.24 -9.29
N SER A 55 -3.21 17.92 -10.55
CA SER A 55 -2.50 18.61 -11.60
C SER A 55 -3.37 18.60 -12.85
N HIS A 56 -3.65 19.80 -13.37
CA HIS A 56 -4.44 19.93 -14.60
C HIS A 56 -5.77 19.19 -14.55
N GLY A 57 -6.46 19.26 -13.41
CA GLY A 57 -7.75 18.62 -13.23
C GLY A 57 -7.72 17.14 -13.00
N LYS A 58 -6.52 16.55 -12.91
CA LYS A 58 -6.37 15.12 -12.65
C LYS A 58 -5.76 14.90 -11.28
N ILE A 59 -6.16 13.79 -10.64
CA ILE A 59 -5.60 13.39 -9.36
C ILE A 59 -4.64 12.25 -9.61
N ARG A 60 -3.41 12.39 -9.10
CA ARG A 60 -2.39 11.35 -9.23
C ARG A 60 -1.92 10.95 -7.86
N ALA A 61 -1.69 9.65 -7.69
CA ALA A 61 -1.09 9.13 -6.46
C ALA A 61 0.42 9.27 -6.55
N LYS A 62 1.04 9.66 -5.44
CA LYS A 62 2.49 9.77 -5.35
C LYS A 62 2.96 9.08 -4.09
N PHE A 63 4.05 8.34 -4.20
CA PHE A 63 4.66 7.66 -3.07
C PHE A 63 6.04 8.24 -2.82
N ASN A 64 6.31 8.61 -1.56
CA ASN A 64 7.64 9.05 -1.12
C ASN A 64 8.16 8.06 -0.12
N ALA A 65 9.23 7.36 -0.47
CA ALA A 65 9.82 6.37 0.42
C ALA A 65 10.43 7.05 1.65
N SER A 66 10.26 6.40 2.81
CA SER A 66 10.91 6.85 4.01
C SER A 66 12.43 6.70 3.86
N LYS A 67 13.19 7.61 4.46
CA LYS A 67 14.64 7.45 4.48
C LYS A 67 15.07 6.19 5.23
N ASN A 68 14.17 5.64 6.04
CA ASN A 68 14.41 4.40 6.78
C ASN A 68 13.86 3.16 6.08
N PHE A 69 13.50 3.31 4.80
CA PHE A 69 12.84 2.24 4.05
C PHE A 69 13.56 0.91 4.14
N PHE A 70 14.88 0.91 4.00
CA PHE A 70 15.67 -0.31 4.02
C PHE A 70 16.41 -0.56 5.34
N LEU A 71 16.32 0.36 6.30
CA LEU A 71 17.11 0.25 7.52
C LEU A 71 16.63 -0.87 8.43
N SER A 72 15.36 -1.24 8.38
CA SER A 72 14.80 -2.29 9.21
C SER A 72 14.98 -3.69 8.61
N TYR A 73 15.54 -3.76 7.43
CA TYR A 73 15.81 -5.03 6.77
C TYR A 73 17.23 -5.48 7.02
N ARG A 74 17.38 -6.79 7.17
CA ARG A 74 18.68 -7.43 7.33
C ARG A 74 18.87 -8.48 6.29
#